data_c97e487deb59d6bb4ec7c40df0a82d0d
#
_entry.id   c97e487deb59d6bb4ec7c40df0a82d0d
#
_cell.length_a   1.000
_cell.length_b   1.000
_cell.length_c   1.000
_cell.angle_alpha   90.00
_cell.angle_beta   90.00
_cell.angle_gamma   90.00
#
_symmetry.space_group_name_H-M   'P 1'
#
loop_
_entity.id
_entity.type
_entity.pdbx_description
1 polymer ?
#
loop_
_entity_poly.entity_id
_entity_poly.type
_entity_poly.pdbx_seq_one_letter_code
_entity_poly.pdbx_strand_id
1 'polypeptide(L)'
;MALTQEQIALSPKALEGVRVLDFTWVRAGPWATRWLGALGAEVIKVEWPLNERGRTTGGSAPGMEPNLNTRTNFNDTNANKKGITVNLRSERGLDLIKRLVAVSDVVVENFSARALRSWGLGYDELKKIKPDIVYVSQSGFGHTGRHSEYLTMGPIAQAFSGLTFLSGLPGEQPAGWGWSYLDDTGGMYIAFSTMTSLYRRNMTGLGQHVDISQMVVGATLNGSAILDATVNGRPSRREGYPPGNRANWPGAPMLNNYRGPTTAPHNAYRTKGGGYNDWCAITLSLIHISEPTRPY
;
A
#
# COMPACT_ATOMS: atom_id res chain seq x y z
N MET A 1 -27.80 12.69 -15.03
CA MET A 1 -27.19 13.42 -16.15
C MET A 1 -25.70 13.35 -15.97
N ALA A 2 -24.94 12.83 -16.93
CA ALA A 2 -23.47 12.76 -16.81
C ALA A 2 -22.89 14.18 -16.98
N LEU A 3 -21.88 14.52 -16.15
CA LEU A 3 -21.16 15.79 -16.27
C LEU A 3 -20.36 15.83 -17.58
N THR A 4 -20.27 17.00 -18.21
CA THR A 4 -19.34 17.18 -19.34
C THR A 4 -17.90 17.19 -18.86
N GLN A 5 -16.93 16.98 -19.79
CA GLN A 5 -15.51 17.02 -19.44
C GLN A 5 -15.10 18.39 -18.86
N GLU A 6 -15.67 19.47 -19.33
CA GLU A 6 -15.44 20.81 -18.81
C GLU A 6 -16.00 20.98 -17.38
N GLN A 7 -17.20 20.47 -17.11
CA GLN A 7 -17.79 20.47 -15.78
C GLN A 7 -16.97 19.59 -14.80
N ILE A 8 -16.42 18.47 -15.26
CA ILE A 8 -15.53 17.62 -14.47
C ILE A 8 -14.23 18.35 -14.16
N ALA A 9 -13.64 19.05 -15.12
CA ALA A 9 -12.42 19.84 -14.95
C ALA A 9 -12.58 21.00 -13.96
N LEU A 10 -13.76 21.58 -13.89
CA LEU A 10 -14.10 22.69 -12.98
C LEU A 10 -14.65 22.23 -11.62
N SER A 11 -14.90 20.93 -11.45
CA SER A 11 -15.41 20.40 -10.18
C SER A 11 -14.31 20.41 -9.12
N PRO A 12 -14.60 20.80 -7.88
CA PRO A 12 -13.63 20.74 -6.78
C PRO A 12 -13.18 19.29 -6.57
N LYS A 13 -11.89 19.10 -6.34
CA LYS A 13 -11.33 17.79 -6.04
C LYS A 13 -11.64 17.40 -4.60
N ALA A 14 -11.71 16.09 -4.34
CA ALA A 14 -12.13 15.56 -3.04
C ALA A 14 -11.28 16.06 -1.85
N LEU A 15 -9.99 16.35 -2.08
CA LEU A 15 -9.06 16.85 -1.05
C LEU A 15 -8.56 18.27 -1.35
N GLU A 16 -9.31 19.05 -2.11
CA GLU A 16 -8.97 20.45 -2.35
C GLU A 16 -8.98 21.23 -1.02
N GLY A 17 -7.96 22.04 -0.81
CA GLY A 17 -7.75 22.77 0.44
C GLY A 17 -7.05 21.99 1.56
N VAL A 18 -6.86 20.68 1.41
CA VAL A 18 -6.11 19.85 2.36
C VAL A 18 -4.61 19.96 2.09
N ARG A 19 -3.82 20.26 3.13
CA ARG A 19 -2.36 20.27 3.08
C ARG A 19 -1.75 19.09 3.81
N VAL A 20 -0.91 18.31 3.10
CA VAL A 20 -0.20 17.14 3.60
C VAL A 20 1.29 17.43 3.70
N LEU A 21 1.85 17.33 4.89
CA LEU A 21 3.29 17.36 5.12
C LEU A 21 3.84 15.93 5.03
N ASP A 22 4.60 15.67 3.98
CA ASP A 22 5.04 14.33 3.55
C ASP A 22 6.51 14.10 3.92
N PHE A 23 6.77 13.30 4.95
CA PHE A 23 8.11 12.87 5.35
C PHE A 23 8.51 11.53 4.73
N THR A 24 7.69 10.97 3.88
CA THR A 24 7.84 9.58 3.43
C THR A 24 9.03 9.37 2.49
N TRP A 25 9.60 8.17 2.52
CA TRP A 25 10.71 7.79 1.66
C TRP A 25 10.42 6.48 0.93
N VAL A 26 11.14 6.25 -0.15
CA VAL A 26 11.24 5.07 -0.99
C VAL A 26 9.92 4.73 -1.68
N ARG A 27 9.03 3.86 -1.15
CA ARG A 27 7.90 3.35 -1.91
C ARG A 27 6.54 3.55 -1.23
N ALA A 28 6.28 2.88 -0.11
CA ALA A 28 4.94 2.79 0.48
C ALA A 28 4.30 4.15 0.79
N GLY A 29 5.02 4.98 1.55
CA GLY A 29 4.54 6.30 1.93
C GLY A 29 4.44 7.27 0.74
N PRO A 30 5.49 7.42 -0.10
CA PRO A 30 5.40 8.27 -1.29
C PRO A 30 4.30 7.84 -2.25
N TRP A 31 4.03 6.54 -2.39
CA TRP A 31 2.92 6.01 -3.17
C TRP A 31 1.57 6.49 -2.63
N ALA A 32 1.39 6.45 -1.31
CA ALA A 32 0.19 6.96 -0.65
C ALA A 32 -0.05 8.45 -0.89
N THR A 33 0.98 9.26 -0.62
CA THR A 33 0.86 10.72 -0.71
C THR A 33 0.72 11.21 -2.15
N ARG A 34 1.21 10.44 -3.15
CA ARG A 34 0.88 10.65 -4.56
C ARG A 34 -0.62 10.61 -4.82
N TRP A 35 -1.32 9.61 -4.26
CA TRP A 35 -2.78 9.49 -4.41
C TRP A 35 -3.52 10.64 -3.75
N LEU A 36 -3.07 11.08 -2.56
CA LEU A 36 -3.65 12.26 -1.92
C LEU A 36 -3.48 13.51 -2.81
N GLY A 37 -2.31 13.68 -3.43
CA GLY A 37 -2.07 14.75 -4.41
C GLY A 37 -2.94 14.63 -5.67
N ALA A 38 -3.15 13.43 -6.19
CA ALA A 38 -4.04 13.18 -7.33
C ALA A 38 -5.49 13.54 -7.00
N LEU A 39 -5.91 13.33 -5.75
CA LEU A 39 -7.24 13.70 -5.25
C LEU A 39 -7.36 15.20 -4.89
N GLY A 40 -6.30 16.01 -5.07
CA GLY A 40 -6.35 17.46 -4.93
C GLY A 40 -5.67 18.03 -3.69
N ALA A 41 -5.10 17.20 -2.82
CA ALA A 41 -4.35 17.71 -1.68
C ALA A 41 -3.06 18.44 -2.13
N GLU A 42 -2.69 19.51 -1.42
CA GLU A 42 -1.39 20.12 -1.52
C GLU A 42 -0.37 19.28 -0.74
N VAL A 43 0.45 18.50 -1.44
CA VAL A 43 1.46 17.64 -0.79
C VAL A 43 2.80 18.34 -0.80
N ILE A 44 3.35 18.62 0.40
CA ILE A 44 4.67 19.19 0.62
C ILE A 44 5.60 18.10 1.08
N LYS A 45 6.45 17.63 0.17
CA LYS A 45 7.44 16.60 0.44
C LYS A 45 8.68 17.20 1.08
N VAL A 46 9.02 16.69 2.27
CA VAL A 46 10.24 17.07 3.00
C VAL A 46 11.37 16.13 2.60
N GLU A 47 12.43 16.70 2.02
CA GLU A 47 13.61 15.97 1.61
C GLU A 47 14.82 16.37 2.47
N TRP A 48 15.71 15.41 2.69
CA TRP A 48 16.96 15.64 3.40
C TRP A 48 18.04 16.10 2.42
N PRO A 49 18.76 17.20 2.68
CA PRO A 49 19.73 17.77 1.74
C PRO A 49 20.91 16.87 1.38
N LEU A 50 21.25 15.91 2.27
CA LEU A 50 22.39 15.02 2.08
C LEU A 50 21.94 13.58 1.74
N ASN A 51 20.66 13.33 1.56
CA ASN A 51 20.14 11.99 1.29
C ASN A 51 19.65 11.85 -0.15
N GLU A 52 20.55 11.50 -1.02
CA GLU A 52 20.23 11.14 -2.39
C GLU A 52 19.49 9.80 -2.49
N ARG A 53 19.51 8.98 -1.45
CA ARG A 53 18.88 7.63 -1.46
C ARG A 53 17.39 7.68 -1.76
N GLY A 54 16.70 8.71 -1.32
CA GLY A 54 15.28 8.91 -1.65
C GLY A 54 15.01 9.08 -3.14
N ARG A 55 16.02 9.52 -3.91
CA ARG A 55 15.93 9.75 -5.35
C ARG A 55 16.74 8.78 -6.20
N THR A 56 17.54 7.87 -5.60
CA THR A 56 18.47 7.00 -6.34
C THR A 56 17.94 5.60 -6.64
N THR A 57 16.78 5.24 -6.10
CA THR A 57 16.15 3.93 -6.33
C THR A 57 15.50 3.86 -7.71
N GLY A 58 15.69 2.71 -8.38
CA GLY A 58 15.18 2.47 -9.73
C GLY A 58 16.13 2.94 -10.84
N GLY A 59 15.85 2.53 -12.05
CA GLY A 59 16.54 2.98 -13.27
C GLY A 59 16.11 4.38 -13.71
N SER A 60 16.80 4.93 -14.69
CA SER A 60 16.33 6.11 -15.42
C SER A 60 15.39 5.70 -16.56
N ALA A 61 14.51 6.60 -16.96
CA ALA A 61 13.65 6.37 -18.11
C ALA A 61 14.50 6.10 -19.38
N PRO A 62 14.06 5.24 -20.29
CA PRO A 62 14.79 4.96 -21.54
C PRO A 62 15.09 6.24 -22.30
N GLY A 63 16.35 6.39 -22.75
CA GLY A 63 16.81 7.57 -23.50
C GLY A 63 17.14 8.80 -22.64
N MET A 64 17.03 8.71 -21.32
CA MET A 64 17.42 9.78 -20.40
C MET A 64 18.76 9.49 -19.72
N GLU A 65 19.63 10.49 -19.66
CA GLU A 65 20.85 10.42 -18.86
C GLU A 65 20.51 10.27 -17.37
N PRO A 66 21.14 9.30 -16.66
CA PRO A 66 20.88 9.06 -15.25
C PRO A 66 21.24 10.26 -14.38
N ASN A 67 20.25 10.84 -13.71
CA ASN A 67 20.45 11.86 -12.67
C ASN A 67 19.35 11.77 -11.62
N LEU A 68 19.41 12.59 -10.58
CA LEU A 68 18.46 12.54 -9.46
C LEU A 68 16.99 12.82 -9.87
N ASN A 69 16.77 13.48 -11.00
CA ASN A 69 15.44 13.84 -11.50
C ASN A 69 14.90 12.89 -12.57
N THR A 70 15.71 11.93 -13.05
CA THR A 70 15.31 10.97 -14.10
C THR A 70 15.02 9.59 -13.55
N ARG A 71 15.06 9.40 -12.24
CA ARG A 71 14.80 8.11 -11.60
C ARG A 71 13.32 7.76 -11.65
N THR A 72 13.02 6.63 -12.27
CA THR A 72 11.63 6.20 -12.53
C THR A 72 10.83 6.01 -11.26
N ASN A 73 11.40 5.34 -10.24
CA ASN A 73 10.69 5.10 -8.99
C ASN A 73 10.35 6.40 -8.23
N PHE A 74 11.29 7.38 -8.22
CA PHE A 74 11.03 8.67 -7.60
C PHE A 74 9.92 9.43 -8.34
N ASN A 75 10.01 9.50 -9.67
CA ASN A 75 9.02 10.22 -10.49
C ASN A 75 7.64 9.56 -10.42
N ASP A 76 7.59 8.22 -10.42
CA ASP A 76 6.33 7.48 -10.29
C ASP A 76 5.65 7.78 -8.94
N THR A 77 6.38 7.77 -7.84
CA THR A 77 5.77 7.89 -6.50
C THR A 77 5.61 9.32 -6.00
N ASN A 78 6.18 10.32 -6.69
CA ASN A 78 6.16 11.71 -6.22
C ASN A 78 5.53 12.71 -7.21
N ALA A 79 4.74 12.22 -8.16
CA ALA A 79 3.96 13.09 -9.03
C ALA A 79 3.01 13.99 -8.21
N ASN A 80 2.81 15.22 -8.69
CA ASN A 80 1.93 16.24 -8.07
C ASN A 80 2.34 16.70 -6.66
N LYS A 81 3.61 16.55 -6.27
CA LYS A 81 4.12 17.04 -4.99
C LYS A 81 5.00 18.28 -5.16
N LYS A 82 4.99 19.15 -4.16
CA LYS A 82 5.94 20.24 -4.00
C LYS A 82 7.08 19.77 -3.11
N GLY A 83 8.32 19.88 -3.54
CA GLY A 83 9.50 19.48 -2.77
C GLY A 83 10.07 20.63 -1.96
N ILE A 84 10.45 20.40 -0.72
CA ILE A 84 11.29 21.28 0.08
C ILE A 84 12.47 20.49 0.66
N THR A 85 13.62 21.15 0.79
CA THR A 85 14.82 20.53 1.37
C THR A 85 15.08 21.17 2.73
N VAL A 86 15.03 20.34 3.80
CA VAL A 86 15.19 20.82 5.18
C VAL A 86 16.13 19.91 5.97
N ASN A 87 17.09 20.50 6.66
CA ASN A 87 17.94 19.77 7.59
C ASN A 87 17.25 19.62 8.95
N LEU A 88 16.65 18.45 9.20
CA LEU A 88 15.96 18.13 10.46
C LEU A 88 16.89 17.94 11.67
N ARG A 89 18.21 17.96 11.47
CA ARG A 89 19.19 17.92 12.58
C ARG A 89 19.56 19.32 13.08
N SER A 90 19.10 20.36 12.42
CA SER A 90 19.31 21.74 12.88
C SER A 90 18.07 22.27 13.59
N GLU A 91 18.27 23.06 14.64
CA GLU A 91 17.17 23.72 15.35
C GLU A 91 16.30 24.58 14.43
N ARG A 92 16.95 25.33 13.51
CA ARG A 92 16.24 26.14 12.50
C ARG A 92 15.37 25.29 11.57
N GLY A 93 15.87 24.11 11.18
CA GLY A 93 15.09 23.17 10.34
C GLY A 93 13.89 22.61 11.10
N LEU A 94 14.07 22.22 12.35
CA LEU A 94 12.99 21.72 13.19
C LEU A 94 11.94 22.83 13.45
N ASP A 95 12.36 24.06 13.71
CA ASP A 95 11.43 25.19 13.88
C ASP A 95 10.62 25.44 12.60
N LEU A 96 11.26 25.43 11.43
CA LEU A 96 10.57 25.56 10.16
C LEU A 96 9.50 24.46 9.97
N ILE A 97 9.84 23.23 10.28
CA ILE A 97 8.89 22.10 10.18
C ILE A 97 7.72 22.27 11.15
N LYS A 98 7.97 22.66 12.40
CA LYS A 98 6.90 22.92 13.39
C LYS A 98 5.95 24.03 12.91
N ARG A 99 6.47 25.07 12.29
CA ARG A 99 5.66 26.11 11.67
C ARG A 99 4.84 25.62 10.49
N LEU A 100 5.40 24.72 9.67
CA LEU A 100 4.65 24.05 8.58
C LEU A 100 3.56 23.13 9.13
N VAL A 101 3.81 22.41 10.20
CA VAL A 101 2.78 21.59 10.89
C VAL A 101 1.60 22.44 11.33
N ALA A 102 1.84 23.65 11.89
CA ALA A 102 0.78 24.53 12.34
C ALA A 102 -0.23 24.92 11.23
N VAL A 103 0.22 24.90 9.97
CA VAL A 103 -0.61 25.24 8.79
C VAL A 103 -0.91 24.03 7.89
N SER A 104 -0.65 22.82 8.37
CA SER A 104 -0.93 21.56 7.66
C SER A 104 -2.10 20.81 8.30
N ASP A 105 -2.77 20.00 7.52
CA ASP A 105 -3.90 19.17 7.97
C ASP A 105 -3.47 17.76 8.34
N VAL A 106 -2.45 17.27 7.63
CA VAL A 106 -2.00 15.89 7.71
C VAL A 106 -0.48 15.85 7.76
N VAL A 107 0.05 14.96 8.60
CA VAL A 107 1.45 14.51 8.56
C VAL A 107 1.47 13.04 8.19
N VAL A 108 2.28 12.67 7.19
CA VAL A 108 2.48 11.28 6.78
C VAL A 108 3.96 10.93 6.84
N GLU A 109 4.25 9.77 7.45
CA GLU A 109 5.61 9.23 7.51
C GLU A 109 5.63 7.71 7.39
N ASN A 110 6.76 7.16 6.94
CA ASN A 110 6.95 5.71 6.85
C ASN A 110 8.34 5.27 7.29
N PHE A 111 8.84 5.88 8.35
CA PHE A 111 10.11 5.51 8.97
C PHE A 111 9.94 4.42 10.03
N SER A 112 11.06 4.00 10.63
CA SER A 112 11.01 3.18 11.83
C SER A 112 10.39 3.97 13.01
N ALA A 113 9.78 3.26 13.95
CA ALA A 113 8.97 3.83 15.03
C ALA A 113 9.64 4.95 15.86
N ARG A 114 10.97 4.98 15.91
CA ARG A 114 11.73 5.98 16.69
C ARG A 114 12.12 7.21 15.89
N ALA A 115 12.11 7.17 14.56
CA ALA A 115 12.78 8.20 13.77
C ALA A 115 12.22 9.60 14.01
N LEU A 116 10.96 9.87 13.68
CA LEU A 116 10.37 11.19 13.86
C LEU A 116 10.25 11.58 15.34
N ARG A 117 9.96 10.60 16.21
CA ARG A 117 9.91 10.81 17.66
C ARG A 117 11.24 11.33 18.22
N SER A 118 12.37 10.80 17.75
CA SER A 118 13.69 11.24 18.20
C SER A 118 14.03 12.68 17.81
N TRP A 119 13.34 13.23 16.82
CA TRP A 119 13.46 14.63 16.40
C TRP A 119 12.39 15.56 17.01
N GLY A 120 11.56 15.05 17.94
CA GLY A 120 10.46 15.81 18.51
C GLY A 120 9.33 16.10 17.51
N LEU A 121 9.17 15.24 16.51
CA LEU A 121 8.14 15.31 15.47
C LEU A 121 7.14 14.15 15.54
N GLY A 122 7.05 13.47 16.68
CA GLY A 122 6.03 12.46 16.94
C GLY A 122 4.65 13.09 17.18
N TYR A 123 3.61 12.26 17.07
CA TYR A 123 2.21 12.72 17.20
C TYR A 123 1.95 13.56 18.46
N ASP A 124 2.44 13.11 19.62
CA ASP A 124 2.19 13.79 20.90
C ASP A 124 2.78 15.21 20.95
N GLU A 125 3.91 15.44 20.25
CA GLU A 125 4.50 16.76 20.14
C GLU A 125 3.78 17.61 19.09
N LEU A 126 3.43 17.03 17.94
CA LEU A 126 2.76 17.77 16.88
C LEU A 126 1.32 18.15 17.24
N LYS A 127 0.64 17.32 18.03
CA LYS A 127 -0.68 17.61 18.58
C LYS A 127 -0.70 18.84 19.49
N LYS A 128 0.41 19.16 20.17
CA LYS A 128 0.51 20.39 20.97
C LYS A 128 0.53 21.65 20.10
N ILE A 129 1.05 21.53 18.88
CA ILE A 129 1.13 22.62 17.88
C ILE A 129 -0.19 22.79 17.15
N LYS A 130 -0.78 21.65 16.72
CA LYS A 130 -2.05 21.61 15.99
C LYS A 130 -2.94 20.47 16.54
N PRO A 131 -3.87 20.79 17.46
CA PRO A 131 -4.66 19.79 18.18
C PRO A 131 -5.51 18.88 17.30
N ASP A 132 -5.91 19.35 16.12
CA ASP A 132 -6.71 18.61 15.14
C ASP A 132 -5.87 17.95 14.02
N ILE A 133 -4.54 17.87 14.20
CA ILE A 133 -3.66 17.26 13.21
C ILE A 133 -4.00 15.77 13.01
N VAL A 134 -4.09 15.35 11.77
CA VAL A 134 -4.13 13.93 11.39
C VAL A 134 -2.70 13.46 11.17
N TYR A 135 -2.26 12.47 11.93
CA TYR A 135 -0.91 11.91 11.83
C TYR A 135 -1.01 10.45 11.40
N VAL A 136 -0.40 10.09 10.27
CA VAL A 136 -0.42 8.72 9.76
C VAL A 136 1.01 8.21 9.67
N SER A 137 1.31 7.18 10.44
CA SER A 137 2.60 6.49 10.41
C SER A 137 2.46 5.09 9.84
N GLN A 138 3.49 4.63 9.14
CA GLN A 138 3.57 3.26 8.66
C GLN A 138 4.99 2.72 8.83
N SER A 139 5.08 1.50 9.34
CA SER A 139 6.29 0.69 9.27
C SER A 139 5.94 -0.77 9.03
N GLY A 140 6.93 -1.64 8.89
CA GLY A 140 6.66 -3.06 8.66
C GLY A 140 5.82 -3.71 9.76
N PHE A 141 6.08 -3.38 11.03
CA PHE A 141 5.33 -3.93 12.16
C PHE A 141 4.47 -2.90 12.91
N GLY A 142 4.38 -1.67 12.40
CA GLY A 142 3.74 -0.56 13.10
C GLY A 142 4.68 0.12 14.10
N HIS A 143 4.21 1.21 14.71
CA HIS A 143 4.95 1.99 15.70
C HIS A 143 4.66 1.57 17.14
N THR A 144 3.76 0.61 17.31
CA THR A 144 3.34 0.05 18.59
C THR A 144 3.49 -1.46 18.59
N GLY A 145 3.47 -2.06 19.79
CA GLY A 145 3.54 -3.50 19.93
C GLY A 145 4.96 -4.08 20.00
N ARG A 146 5.01 -5.39 20.19
CA ARG A 146 6.24 -6.14 20.53
C ARG A 146 7.35 -6.03 19.49
N HIS A 147 7.00 -5.89 18.21
CA HIS A 147 7.95 -5.93 17.10
C HIS A 147 8.14 -4.56 16.43
N SER A 148 7.68 -3.48 17.04
CA SER A 148 7.75 -2.12 16.49
C SER A 148 9.18 -1.65 16.15
N GLU A 149 10.18 -2.24 16.79
CA GLU A 149 11.60 -1.90 16.58
C GLU A 149 12.25 -2.66 15.41
N TYR A 150 11.54 -3.63 14.82
CA TYR A 150 12.10 -4.43 13.73
C TYR A 150 12.09 -3.61 12.43
N LEU A 151 13.24 -3.60 11.78
CA LEU A 151 13.41 -2.97 10.49
C LEU A 151 12.94 -3.93 9.39
N THR A 152 12.15 -3.43 8.47
CA THR A 152 11.61 -4.22 7.37
C THR A 152 11.69 -3.48 6.04
N MET A 153 11.61 -4.27 5.01
CA MET A 153 11.30 -3.87 3.64
C MET A 153 10.03 -4.62 3.21
N GLY A 154 9.33 -4.15 2.18
CA GLY A 154 8.08 -4.75 1.70
C GLY A 154 8.09 -6.29 1.58
N PRO A 155 9.11 -6.92 0.96
CA PRO A 155 9.22 -8.38 0.88
C PRO A 155 9.30 -9.09 2.23
N ILE A 156 9.95 -8.48 3.22
CA ILE A 156 10.04 -9.02 4.59
C ILE A 156 8.67 -8.99 5.25
N ALA A 157 7.98 -7.86 5.20
CA ALA A 157 6.62 -7.73 5.72
C ALA A 157 5.66 -8.72 5.03
N GLN A 158 5.80 -8.92 3.72
CA GLN A 158 5.04 -9.90 2.94
C GLN A 158 5.28 -11.34 3.43
N ALA A 159 6.52 -11.71 3.71
CA ALA A 159 6.84 -13.04 4.24
C ALA A 159 6.22 -13.24 5.63
N PHE A 160 6.38 -12.27 6.54
CA PHE A 160 5.82 -12.34 7.88
C PHE A 160 4.29 -12.33 7.91
N SER A 161 3.64 -11.69 6.95
CA SER A 161 2.18 -11.70 6.84
C SER A 161 1.59 -13.05 6.37
N GLY A 162 2.43 -13.96 5.87
CA GLY A 162 2.01 -15.22 5.28
C GLY A 162 1.72 -15.18 3.78
N LEU A 163 1.68 -14.01 3.14
CA LEU A 163 1.40 -13.90 1.71
C LEU A 163 2.41 -14.67 0.84
N THR A 164 3.69 -14.62 1.19
CA THR A 164 4.72 -15.37 0.47
C THR A 164 4.50 -16.88 0.60
N PHE A 165 4.13 -17.35 1.80
CA PHE A 165 3.81 -18.77 2.03
C PHE A 165 2.62 -19.24 1.19
N LEU A 166 1.61 -18.40 1.01
CA LEU A 166 0.41 -18.70 0.23
C LEU A 166 0.63 -18.61 -1.28
N SER A 167 1.79 -18.16 -1.73
CA SER A 167 2.12 -17.96 -3.14
C SER A 167 2.98 -19.11 -3.70
N GLY A 168 2.89 -19.33 -5.00
CA GLY A 168 3.68 -20.33 -5.72
C GLY A 168 3.00 -21.69 -5.84
N LEU A 169 3.70 -22.64 -6.43
CA LEU A 169 3.20 -23.98 -6.68
C LEU A 169 3.40 -24.89 -5.47
N PRO A 170 2.53 -25.88 -5.25
CA PRO A 170 2.74 -26.94 -4.23
C PRO A 170 4.04 -27.71 -4.49
N GLY A 171 4.74 -28.03 -3.41
CA GLY A 171 6.03 -28.74 -3.50
C GLY A 171 7.23 -27.88 -3.88
N GLU A 172 7.00 -26.67 -4.38
CA GLU A 172 8.05 -25.70 -4.70
C GLU A 172 8.31 -24.70 -3.57
N GLN A 173 9.40 -23.97 -3.67
CA GLN A 173 9.69 -22.88 -2.74
C GLN A 173 8.58 -21.81 -2.82
N PRO A 174 8.23 -21.17 -1.70
CA PRO A 174 7.30 -20.04 -1.72
C PRO A 174 7.77 -18.96 -2.69
N ALA A 175 6.89 -18.55 -3.60
CA ALA A 175 7.19 -17.47 -4.52
C ALA A 175 6.83 -16.11 -3.91
N GLY A 176 7.73 -15.15 -3.95
CA GLY A 176 7.37 -13.76 -3.68
C GLY A 176 6.42 -13.23 -4.76
N TRP A 177 5.70 -12.16 -4.43
CA TRP A 177 4.81 -11.49 -5.39
C TRP A 177 5.58 -10.50 -6.29
N GLY A 178 6.87 -10.75 -6.50
CA GLY A 178 7.76 -9.92 -7.29
C GLY A 178 8.10 -8.61 -6.59
N TRP A 179 7.72 -7.51 -7.18
CA TRP A 179 7.89 -6.15 -6.65
C TRP A 179 7.29 -6.00 -5.23
N SER A 180 7.60 -4.91 -4.55
CA SER A 180 7.17 -4.65 -3.16
C SER A 180 5.64 -4.52 -3.02
N TYR A 181 4.91 -5.61 -3.20
CA TYR A 181 3.44 -5.62 -3.21
C TYR A 181 2.83 -5.01 -1.93
N LEU A 182 3.42 -5.26 -0.76
CA LEU A 182 2.94 -4.66 0.48
C LEU A 182 3.33 -3.19 0.65
N ASP A 183 4.31 -2.69 -0.09
CA ASP A 183 4.55 -1.25 -0.12
C ASP A 183 3.40 -0.54 -0.83
N ASP A 184 2.95 -1.07 -1.97
CA ASP A 184 1.85 -0.47 -2.73
C ASP A 184 0.52 -0.61 -2.02
N THR A 185 0.18 -1.79 -1.52
CA THR A 185 -1.07 -2.00 -0.76
C THR A 185 -1.05 -1.27 0.58
N GLY A 186 0.07 -1.28 1.29
CA GLY A 186 0.24 -0.49 2.52
C GLY A 186 0.07 1.01 2.26
N GLY A 187 0.60 1.51 1.14
CA GLY A 187 0.37 2.89 0.71
C GLY A 187 -1.10 3.20 0.47
N MET A 188 -1.88 2.27 -0.10
CA MET A 188 -3.33 2.44 -0.22
C MET A 188 -4.03 2.53 1.13
N TYR A 189 -3.59 1.74 2.13
CA TYR A 189 -4.12 1.85 3.50
C TYR A 189 -3.76 3.20 4.15
N ILE A 190 -2.56 3.77 3.89
CA ILE A 190 -2.23 5.14 4.33
C ILE A 190 -3.21 6.14 3.71
N ALA A 191 -3.41 6.11 2.40
CA ALA A 191 -4.30 7.04 1.72
C ALA A 191 -5.74 6.92 2.23
N PHE A 192 -6.27 5.70 2.33
CA PHE A 192 -7.60 5.43 2.87
C PHE A 192 -7.75 5.91 4.32
N SER A 193 -6.79 5.57 5.18
CA SER A 193 -6.81 5.98 6.60
C SER A 193 -6.70 7.50 6.76
N THR A 194 -5.95 8.17 5.88
CA THR A 194 -5.87 9.63 5.84
C THR A 194 -7.24 10.22 5.54
N MET A 195 -7.91 9.76 4.50
CA MET A 195 -9.24 10.26 4.11
C MET A 195 -10.29 10.02 5.19
N THR A 196 -10.32 8.83 5.79
CA THR A 196 -11.26 8.50 6.88
C THR A 196 -10.97 9.33 8.14
N SER A 197 -9.70 9.62 8.43
CA SER A 197 -9.32 10.49 9.54
C SER A 197 -9.71 11.94 9.30
N LEU A 198 -9.57 12.44 8.08
CA LEU A 198 -10.03 13.77 7.70
C LEU A 198 -11.57 13.87 7.80
N TYR A 199 -12.28 12.84 7.35
CA TYR A 199 -13.74 12.78 7.50
C TYR A 199 -14.13 12.85 9.00
N ARG A 200 -13.51 12.01 9.85
CA ARG A 200 -13.74 12.06 11.30
C ARG A 200 -13.43 13.43 11.89
N ARG A 201 -12.29 14.03 11.52
CA ARG A 201 -11.91 15.37 11.95
C ARG A 201 -12.98 16.42 11.58
N ASN A 202 -13.48 16.36 10.36
CA ASN A 202 -14.52 17.29 9.90
C ASN A 202 -15.83 17.15 10.72
N MET A 203 -16.14 15.94 11.18
CA MET A 203 -17.33 15.68 11.98
C MET A 203 -17.17 16.03 13.48
N THR A 204 -15.95 15.92 14.02
CA THR A 204 -15.70 15.99 15.47
C THR A 204 -14.80 17.13 15.91
N GLY A 205 -14.09 17.78 14.99
CA GLY A 205 -13.02 18.74 15.28
C GLY A 205 -11.74 18.11 15.85
N LEU A 206 -11.65 16.77 15.94
CA LEU A 206 -10.53 16.08 16.58
C LEU A 206 -9.60 15.42 15.58
N GLY A 207 -8.31 15.70 15.69
CA GLY A 207 -7.25 14.95 15.03
C GLY A 207 -7.07 13.55 15.62
N GLN A 208 -6.21 12.75 14.98
CA GLN A 208 -5.85 11.42 15.49
C GLN A 208 -4.52 10.94 14.92
N HIS A 209 -3.91 9.98 15.62
CA HIS A 209 -2.81 9.17 15.10
C HIS A 209 -3.35 7.86 14.56
N VAL A 210 -2.95 7.51 13.33
CA VAL A 210 -3.18 6.20 12.73
C VAL A 210 -1.83 5.52 12.55
N ASP A 211 -1.67 4.37 13.18
CA ASP A 211 -0.47 3.53 13.11
C ASP A 211 -0.75 2.31 12.22
N ILE A 212 -0.04 2.21 11.11
CA ILE A 212 -0.24 1.16 10.11
C ILE A 212 0.95 0.20 10.10
N SER A 213 0.66 -1.07 10.30
CA SER A 213 1.61 -2.16 10.12
C SER A 213 1.44 -2.81 8.75
N GLN A 214 2.49 -2.82 7.91
CA GLN A 214 2.46 -3.53 6.63
C GLN A 214 2.18 -5.03 6.80
N MET A 215 2.72 -5.64 7.85
CA MET A 215 2.48 -7.05 8.17
C MET A 215 0.99 -7.30 8.43
N VAL A 216 0.33 -6.41 9.19
CA VAL A 216 -1.12 -6.53 9.44
C VAL A 216 -1.93 -6.29 8.17
N VAL A 217 -1.54 -5.32 7.33
CA VAL A 217 -2.14 -5.14 5.99
C VAL A 217 -2.04 -6.43 5.19
N GLY A 218 -0.87 -7.07 5.15
CA GLY A 218 -0.71 -8.36 4.47
C GLY A 218 -1.56 -9.48 5.08
N ALA A 219 -1.72 -9.50 6.40
CA ALA A 219 -2.59 -10.46 7.07
C ALA A 219 -4.07 -10.28 6.68
N THR A 220 -4.54 -9.04 6.49
CA THR A 220 -5.93 -8.80 6.02
C THR A 220 -6.16 -9.35 4.61
N LEU A 221 -5.13 -9.37 3.75
CA LEU A 221 -5.22 -9.96 2.41
C LEU A 221 -5.27 -11.50 2.44
N ASN A 222 -4.86 -12.11 3.54
CA ASN A 222 -4.97 -13.55 3.79
C ASN A 222 -6.28 -13.96 4.50
N GLY A 223 -7.26 -13.09 4.55
CA GLY A 223 -8.50 -13.29 5.30
C GLY A 223 -9.17 -14.63 5.03
N SER A 224 -9.23 -15.07 3.78
CA SER A 224 -9.79 -16.38 3.41
C SER A 224 -9.04 -17.56 4.02
N ALA A 225 -7.70 -17.53 4.01
CA ALA A 225 -6.89 -18.59 4.60
C ALA A 225 -6.98 -18.60 6.13
N ILE A 226 -7.04 -17.41 6.75
CA ILE A 226 -7.22 -17.26 8.19
C ILE A 226 -8.60 -17.82 8.61
N LEU A 227 -9.67 -17.45 7.90
CA LEU A 227 -11.00 -17.95 8.17
C LEU A 227 -11.09 -19.46 7.98
N ASP A 228 -10.49 -20.01 6.94
CA ASP A 228 -10.48 -21.46 6.72
C ASP A 228 -9.77 -22.20 7.85
N ALA A 229 -8.67 -21.66 8.34
CA ALA A 229 -7.96 -22.23 9.48
C ALA A 229 -8.76 -22.11 10.79
N THR A 230 -9.36 -20.95 11.06
CA THR A 230 -10.03 -20.68 12.35
C THR A 230 -11.43 -21.26 12.44
N VAL A 231 -12.20 -21.25 11.36
CA VAL A 231 -13.60 -21.70 11.32
C VAL A 231 -13.70 -23.19 10.95
N ASN A 232 -12.89 -23.62 9.99
CA ASN A 232 -12.97 -24.98 9.45
C ASN A 232 -11.85 -25.91 9.96
N GLY A 233 -10.91 -25.43 10.75
CA GLY A 233 -9.77 -26.22 11.24
C GLY A 233 -8.82 -26.67 10.11
N ARG A 234 -8.79 -25.98 8.98
CA ARG A 234 -7.99 -26.35 7.80
C ARG A 234 -6.83 -25.38 7.61
N PRO A 235 -5.67 -25.59 8.27
CA PRO A 235 -4.50 -24.74 8.07
C PRO A 235 -3.96 -24.88 6.65
N SER A 236 -3.49 -23.78 6.09
CA SER A 236 -2.82 -23.79 4.79
C SER A 236 -1.56 -24.66 4.82
N ARG A 237 -1.39 -25.52 3.83
CA ARG A 237 -0.23 -26.40 3.67
C ARG A 237 0.34 -26.28 2.26
N ARG A 238 1.63 -26.51 2.13
CA ARG A 238 2.32 -26.54 0.84
C ARG A 238 2.64 -27.96 0.36
N GLU A 239 2.42 -28.96 1.21
CA GLU A 239 2.73 -30.35 0.92
C GLU A 239 1.65 -30.96 0.03
N GLY A 240 2.09 -31.44 -1.12
CA GLY A 240 1.26 -32.22 -2.02
C GLY A 240 0.15 -31.46 -2.73
N TYR A 241 -0.26 -32.05 -3.82
CA TYR A 241 -1.56 -31.82 -4.46
C TYR A 241 -2.44 -32.98 -4.05
N PRO A 242 -3.37 -32.82 -3.13
CA PRO A 242 -4.34 -33.89 -2.95
C PRO A 242 -5.10 -34.05 -4.25
N PRO A 243 -5.13 -35.23 -4.87
CA PRO A 243 -5.86 -35.46 -6.11
C PRO A 243 -7.32 -35.00 -5.94
N GLY A 244 -7.77 -34.09 -6.80
CA GLY A 244 -9.14 -33.58 -6.80
C GLY A 244 -9.49 -32.63 -5.64
N ASN A 245 -8.57 -32.27 -4.76
CA ASN A 245 -8.84 -31.36 -3.64
C ASN A 245 -7.78 -30.27 -3.52
N ARG A 246 -8.10 -29.06 -3.98
CA ARG A 246 -7.26 -27.87 -3.83
C ARG A 246 -7.52 -27.11 -2.53
N ALA A 247 -8.39 -27.63 -1.66
CA ALA A 247 -8.78 -26.94 -0.43
C ALA A 247 -7.62 -26.60 0.50
N ASN A 248 -6.52 -27.36 0.43
CA ASN A 248 -5.34 -27.16 1.26
C ASN A 248 -4.16 -26.57 0.49
N TRP A 249 -4.38 -26.12 -0.76
CA TRP A 249 -3.31 -25.50 -1.53
C TRP A 249 -3.21 -24.01 -1.21
N PRO A 250 -2.06 -23.54 -0.71
CA PRO A 250 -1.82 -22.11 -0.51
C PRO A 250 -2.00 -21.33 -1.81
N GLY A 251 -2.68 -20.21 -1.74
CA GLY A 251 -2.95 -19.37 -2.92
C GLY A 251 -4.02 -19.91 -3.88
N ALA A 252 -4.65 -21.05 -3.56
CA ALA A 252 -5.81 -21.47 -4.33
C ALA A 252 -6.94 -20.44 -4.21
N PRO A 253 -7.68 -20.13 -5.30
CA PRO A 253 -8.86 -19.30 -5.23
C PRO A 253 -9.87 -19.82 -4.19
N MET A 254 -10.56 -18.92 -3.50
CA MET A 254 -11.53 -19.29 -2.44
C MET A 254 -12.54 -20.35 -2.89
N LEU A 255 -13.00 -20.27 -4.13
CA LEU A 255 -13.92 -21.24 -4.73
C LEU A 255 -13.33 -22.65 -4.83
N ASN A 256 -12.02 -22.78 -4.90
CA ASN A 256 -11.32 -24.07 -4.90
C ASN A 256 -10.99 -24.55 -3.48
N ASN A 257 -11.11 -23.72 -2.47
CA ASN A 257 -10.97 -24.09 -1.05
C ASN A 257 -12.28 -24.63 -0.45
N TYR A 258 -13.38 -24.49 -1.17
CA TYR A 258 -14.68 -24.99 -0.75
C TYR A 258 -14.84 -26.46 -1.16
N ARG A 259 -15.38 -27.28 -0.26
CA ARG A 259 -15.70 -28.71 -0.53
C ARG A 259 -16.89 -28.89 -1.49
N GLY A 260 -17.31 -27.82 -2.17
CA GLY A 260 -18.32 -27.86 -3.20
C GLY A 260 -17.76 -28.29 -4.57
N PRO A 261 -18.59 -28.36 -5.60
CA PRO A 261 -18.16 -28.69 -6.95
C PRO A 261 -17.09 -27.67 -7.38
N THR A 262 -15.94 -28.20 -7.79
CA THR A 262 -14.84 -27.39 -8.31
C THR A 262 -15.30 -26.63 -9.54
N THR A 263 -15.12 -25.33 -9.56
CA THR A 263 -15.34 -24.54 -10.77
C THR A 263 -14.28 -24.91 -11.80
N ALA A 264 -14.72 -25.32 -12.95
CA ALA A 264 -13.84 -25.63 -14.09
C ALA A 264 -14.50 -25.09 -15.37
N PRO A 265 -13.71 -24.51 -16.27
CA PRO A 265 -12.26 -24.28 -16.19
C PRO A 265 -11.89 -23.10 -15.26
N HIS A 266 -10.82 -23.26 -14.50
CA HIS A 266 -10.25 -22.21 -13.65
C HIS A 266 -8.73 -22.35 -13.60
N ASN A 267 -8.04 -21.80 -14.57
CA ASN A 267 -6.58 -21.83 -14.65
C ASN A 267 -6.08 -20.92 -15.81
N ALA A 268 -4.74 -20.85 -15.96
CA ALA A 268 -4.12 -20.36 -17.17
C ALA A 268 -3.97 -21.49 -18.19
N TYR A 269 -4.38 -21.22 -19.41
CA TYR A 269 -4.36 -22.17 -20.51
C TYR A 269 -3.52 -21.63 -21.65
N ARG A 270 -2.69 -22.49 -22.25
CA ARG A 270 -1.93 -22.09 -23.43
C ARG A 270 -2.88 -21.95 -24.62
N THR A 271 -2.73 -20.86 -25.38
CA THR A 271 -3.46 -20.67 -26.63
C THR A 271 -2.70 -21.27 -27.83
N LYS A 272 -3.30 -21.25 -29.01
CA LYS A 272 -2.76 -21.89 -30.20
C LYS A 272 -1.42 -21.31 -30.68
N GLY A 273 -1.08 -20.08 -30.32
CA GLY A 273 0.09 -19.37 -30.86
C GLY A 273 1.43 -19.98 -30.45
N GLY A 274 1.60 -20.51 -29.26
CA GLY A 274 2.83 -21.12 -28.77
C GLY A 274 3.93 -20.13 -28.36
N GLY A 275 3.71 -18.82 -28.43
CA GLY A 275 4.64 -17.79 -27.96
C GLY A 275 4.65 -17.65 -26.42
N TYR A 276 5.60 -16.87 -25.94
CA TYR A 276 5.76 -16.65 -24.49
C TYR A 276 4.50 -16.04 -23.86
N ASN A 277 3.81 -15.17 -24.56
CA ASN A 277 2.59 -14.47 -24.10
C ASN A 277 1.29 -15.13 -24.55
N ASP A 278 1.36 -16.31 -25.19
CA ASP A 278 0.20 -16.99 -25.76
C ASP A 278 -0.52 -17.84 -24.68
N TRP A 279 -1.04 -17.15 -23.66
CA TRP A 279 -1.80 -17.72 -22.58
C TRP A 279 -3.11 -16.97 -22.37
N CYS A 280 -4.14 -17.66 -21.97
CA CYS A 280 -5.37 -17.06 -21.47
C CYS A 280 -5.67 -17.57 -20.07
N ALA A 281 -6.15 -16.68 -19.20
CA ALA A 281 -6.70 -17.04 -17.91
C ALA A 281 -8.21 -17.21 -18.06
N ILE A 282 -8.73 -18.36 -17.65
CA ILE A 282 -10.17 -18.64 -17.66
C ILE A 282 -10.59 -18.91 -16.22
N THR A 283 -11.56 -18.15 -15.75
CA THR A 283 -12.20 -18.33 -14.45
C THR A 283 -13.70 -18.36 -14.63
N LEU A 284 -14.30 -19.51 -14.39
CA LEU A 284 -15.75 -19.64 -14.34
C LEU A 284 -16.19 -19.74 -12.88
N SER A 285 -17.25 -19.04 -12.52
CA SER A 285 -17.92 -19.19 -11.22
C SER A 285 -19.25 -19.92 -11.41
N LEU A 286 -19.81 -20.43 -10.32
CA LEU A 286 -21.11 -21.12 -10.35
C LEU A 286 -22.23 -20.27 -10.95
N ILE A 287 -22.16 -18.93 -10.84
CA ILE A 287 -23.14 -18.04 -11.47
C ILE A 287 -23.09 -18.05 -13.00
N HIS A 288 -21.95 -18.45 -13.59
CA HIS A 288 -21.82 -18.58 -15.05
C HIS A 288 -22.28 -19.95 -15.57
N ILE A 289 -22.49 -20.93 -14.66
CA ILE A 289 -22.88 -22.31 -14.99
C ILE A 289 -24.39 -22.51 -14.84
N SER A 290 -25.09 -21.57 -14.17
CA SER A 290 -26.52 -21.71 -13.86
C SER A 290 -27.48 -21.53 -15.04
N GLU A 291 -26.97 -21.11 -16.20
CA GLU A 291 -27.77 -21.13 -17.43
C GLU A 291 -27.08 -22.02 -18.49
N PRO A 292 -27.58 -23.22 -18.74
CA PRO A 292 -27.19 -23.91 -19.94
C PRO A 292 -27.63 -23.06 -21.13
N THR A 293 -26.68 -22.51 -21.87
CA THR A 293 -26.96 -21.93 -23.19
C THR A 293 -27.70 -22.99 -23.98
N ARG A 294 -29.00 -22.83 -24.17
CA ARG A 294 -29.75 -23.64 -25.11
C ARG A 294 -29.12 -23.40 -26.48
N PRO A 295 -28.68 -24.47 -27.19
CA PRO A 295 -28.29 -24.29 -28.57
C PRO A 295 -29.53 -23.87 -29.32
N TYR A 296 -29.47 -22.73 -29.97
CA TYR A 296 -30.44 -22.31 -30.96
C TYR A 296 -30.29 -23.15 -32.22
#